data_57e2e5aaf414b2aa40a29452884a640f
#
_entry.id   57e2e5aaf414b2aa40a29452884a640f
#
_cell.length_a   1.000
_cell.length_b   1.000
_cell.length_c   1.000
_cell.angle_alpha   90.00
_cell.angle_beta   90.00
_cell.angle_gamma   90.00
#
_symmetry.space_group_name_H-M   'P 1'
#
loop_
_entity.id
_entity.type
_entity.pdbx_description
1 polymer ?
#
loop_
_entity_poly.entity_id
_entity_poly.type
_entity_poly.pdbx_seq_one_letter_code
_entity_poly.pdbx_strand_id
1 'polypeptide(L)'
;MDKPVCLIDTGSDGKLCVQQSALQILQQIQQPVVVVAVVGLYRTGKSYLMNRLAGKQTGFALGSTIESKTKGIWMWCVDHPTKAGTTLVLLDTEGLGDVDKGDSKHDTNIFCLAVLLSSTLVYNSRGTIDNRAVEELQYVTELTECIKVKSSDEDDDDSSEFVKFFPSFIWAVRDFTLERKIDGKDATEDEYLEFALKLKHGTAKKVMEYNLPRECIQKFFPSRTCFTFPFPTAPENVSRLESLDPADLSSDFLEVTDRFCTFVFNKSHVKKLKDGITVTGRVLGHLAKTYVDTISSGAVPCLENAVIAMAMIENESAVKEGLEVYQSGMEKLKDSFPLELKDVSSEHQHLSNMATQTFMKRSFRDTDGKYLKSLEENINKLFDGYLCQNEQASKRRCEDLLSSLSATMTENLKQGFYAKPGGYDLFCKDLEEIVKNYNSQANKEVKAEEVLEEFLKQKSVDSKAILQADKKLTEKEKKIKEEIEKAALLQQEIKAKEEKQRQLEEKMEAEKQSNEERMRQMKEKMDEELRLQREEAERAMDSKLREQAALLEKGFKEKADRMGQEMEEFKRQNAEAERNRAKEFAVMLENSNRRHEESMAIMMQQHREQMQAIQEKNESSSGGCCIL
;
A
#
# COMPACT_ATOMS: atom_id res chain seq x y z
N MET A 1 3.77 -15.21 17.24
CA MET A 1 4.78 -14.80 18.27
C MET A 1 4.70 -15.78 19.43
N ASP A 2 5.85 -16.09 20.06
CA ASP A 2 5.87 -17.05 21.19
C ASP A 2 5.50 -16.40 22.52
N LYS A 3 5.74 -15.11 22.67
CA LYS A 3 5.47 -14.31 23.88
C LYS A 3 5.10 -12.88 23.53
N PRO A 4 4.40 -12.16 24.45
CA PRO A 4 4.12 -10.75 24.30
C PRO A 4 5.38 -9.89 24.27
N VAL A 5 5.29 -8.74 23.59
CA VAL A 5 6.34 -7.70 23.58
C VAL A 5 5.72 -6.34 23.91
N CYS A 6 6.52 -5.45 24.48
CA CYS A 6 6.08 -4.07 24.70
C CYS A 6 5.97 -3.36 23.33
N LEU A 7 4.80 -2.80 23.04
CA LEU A 7 4.56 -1.99 21.84
C LEU A 7 4.78 -0.51 22.13
N ILE A 8 4.19 -0.01 23.22
CA ILE A 8 4.28 1.38 23.64
C ILE A 8 4.77 1.42 25.08
N ASP A 9 5.85 2.12 25.31
CA ASP A 9 6.50 2.28 26.61
C ASP A 9 6.55 3.76 26.99
N THR A 10 6.83 4.04 28.26
CA THR A 10 7.08 5.37 28.76
C THR A 10 8.58 5.60 28.86
N GLY A 11 9.10 6.55 28.10
CA GLY A 11 10.51 6.92 28.11
C GLY A 11 10.95 7.54 29.45
N SER A 12 12.23 7.71 29.61
CA SER A 12 12.82 8.35 30.81
C SER A 12 12.42 9.82 30.98
N ASP A 13 11.92 10.45 29.92
CA ASP A 13 11.37 11.81 29.90
C ASP A 13 9.87 11.85 30.22
N GLY A 14 9.25 10.73 30.57
CA GLY A 14 7.82 10.59 30.85
C GLY A 14 6.92 10.56 29.61
N LYS A 15 7.48 10.63 28.40
CA LYS A 15 6.72 10.59 27.14
C LYS A 15 6.54 9.17 26.66
N LEU A 16 5.40 8.93 26.00
CA LEU A 16 5.15 7.66 25.33
C LEU A 16 6.05 7.49 24.10
N CYS A 17 6.57 6.31 23.91
CA CYS A 17 7.39 5.94 22.75
C CYS A 17 7.04 4.54 22.25
N VAL A 18 7.12 4.33 20.93
CA VAL A 18 6.88 3.01 20.33
C VAL A 18 8.19 2.23 20.28
N GLN A 19 8.15 0.98 20.69
CA GLN A 19 9.32 0.10 20.71
C GLN A 19 9.64 -0.42 19.30
N GLN A 20 10.86 -0.21 18.85
CA GLN A 20 11.30 -0.58 17.50
C GLN A 20 11.20 -2.09 17.21
N SER A 21 11.45 -2.93 18.22
CA SER A 21 11.31 -4.38 18.10
C SER A 21 9.88 -4.82 17.80
N ALA A 22 8.90 -4.16 18.42
CA ALA A 22 7.49 -4.41 18.16
C ALA A 22 7.07 -3.94 16.76
N LEU A 23 7.58 -2.80 16.30
CA LEU A 23 7.35 -2.32 14.93
C LEU A 23 7.90 -3.30 13.88
N GLN A 24 9.08 -3.86 14.10
CA GLN A 24 9.66 -4.85 13.19
C GLN A 24 8.80 -6.11 13.06
N ILE A 25 8.20 -6.56 14.16
CA ILE A 25 7.26 -7.70 14.14
C ILE A 25 6.02 -7.33 13.33
N LEU A 26 5.41 -6.17 13.60
CA LEU A 26 4.23 -5.71 12.89
C LEU A 26 4.48 -5.50 11.39
N GLN A 27 5.67 -5.04 10.99
CA GLN A 27 6.06 -4.89 9.59
C GLN A 27 6.04 -6.19 8.79
N GLN A 28 6.26 -7.32 9.44
CA GLN A 28 6.24 -8.64 8.80
C GLN A 28 4.82 -9.18 8.58
N ILE A 29 3.82 -8.64 9.28
CA ILE A 29 2.43 -9.10 9.22
C ILE A 29 1.71 -8.36 8.08
N GLN A 30 1.56 -9.05 6.95
CA GLN A 30 0.84 -8.55 5.78
C GLN A 30 -0.66 -8.88 5.81
N GLN A 31 -1.07 -9.75 6.72
CA GLN A 31 -2.45 -10.18 6.88
C GLN A 31 -3.30 -9.08 7.52
N PRO A 32 -4.62 -9.04 7.24
CA PRO A 32 -5.57 -8.24 7.99
C PRO A 32 -5.48 -8.53 9.49
N VAL A 33 -5.68 -7.51 10.31
CA VAL A 33 -5.61 -7.67 11.77
C VAL A 33 -6.97 -7.42 12.44
N VAL A 34 -7.33 -8.29 13.37
CA VAL A 34 -8.34 -8.03 14.39
C VAL A 34 -7.59 -7.57 15.64
N VAL A 35 -7.86 -6.38 16.13
CA VAL A 35 -7.14 -5.80 17.27
C VAL A 35 -8.08 -5.72 18.46
N VAL A 36 -7.76 -6.45 19.51
CA VAL A 36 -8.50 -6.46 20.78
C VAL A 36 -7.65 -5.80 21.85
N ALA A 37 -8.10 -4.68 22.38
CA ALA A 37 -7.42 -4.00 23.47
C ALA A 37 -8.20 -4.17 24.78
N VAL A 38 -7.49 -4.36 25.90
CA VAL A 38 -8.08 -4.36 27.22
C VAL A 38 -7.59 -3.14 28.01
N VAL A 39 -8.55 -2.40 28.57
CA VAL A 39 -8.31 -1.24 29.43
C VAL A 39 -9.08 -1.39 30.74
N GLY A 40 -8.75 -0.63 31.75
CA GLY A 40 -9.45 -0.61 33.05
C GLY A 40 -8.48 -0.43 34.20
N LEU A 41 -9.02 -0.32 35.40
CA LEU A 41 -8.24 -0.09 36.61
C LEU A 41 -7.15 -1.15 36.79
N TYR A 42 -6.09 -0.78 37.49
CA TYR A 42 -5.03 -1.72 37.84
C TYR A 42 -5.59 -2.86 38.70
N ARG A 43 -5.00 -4.06 38.57
CA ARG A 43 -5.38 -5.26 39.33
C ARG A 43 -6.78 -5.84 39.06
N THR A 44 -7.37 -5.56 37.96
CA THR A 44 -8.67 -6.11 37.56
C THR A 44 -8.57 -7.41 36.75
N GLY A 45 -7.37 -7.94 36.48
CA GLY A 45 -7.18 -9.20 35.75
C GLY A 45 -7.22 -9.04 34.22
N LYS A 46 -6.84 -7.87 33.68
CA LYS A 46 -6.74 -7.60 32.21
C LYS A 46 -5.85 -8.62 31.50
N SER A 47 -4.61 -8.76 31.97
CA SER A 47 -3.61 -9.66 31.40
C SER A 47 -4.05 -11.13 31.39
N TYR A 48 -4.87 -11.55 32.37
CA TYR A 48 -5.46 -12.89 32.35
C TYR A 48 -6.41 -13.09 31.17
N LEU A 49 -7.33 -12.14 30.92
CA LEU A 49 -8.23 -12.23 29.76
C LEU A 49 -7.46 -12.27 28.44
N MET A 50 -6.38 -11.49 28.34
CA MET A 50 -5.54 -11.49 27.14
C MET A 50 -4.80 -12.82 26.95
N ASN A 51 -4.30 -13.44 28.03
CA ASN A 51 -3.70 -14.77 27.96
C ASN A 51 -4.73 -15.81 27.47
N ARG A 52 -5.97 -15.77 27.97
CA ARG A 52 -7.04 -16.68 27.52
C ARG A 52 -7.39 -16.48 26.05
N LEU A 53 -7.47 -15.24 25.57
CA LEU A 53 -7.68 -14.93 24.16
C LEU A 53 -6.51 -15.40 23.28
N ALA A 54 -5.28 -15.42 23.80
CA ALA A 54 -4.13 -15.99 23.11
C ALA A 54 -4.13 -17.52 23.10
N GLY A 55 -5.10 -18.18 23.77
CA GLY A 55 -5.16 -19.62 23.94
C GLY A 55 -4.04 -20.17 24.84
N LYS A 56 -3.50 -19.34 25.74
CA LYS A 56 -2.41 -19.66 26.64
C LYS A 56 -2.79 -19.38 28.10
N GLN A 57 -2.12 -20.08 29.00
CA GLN A 57 -2.28 -19.82 30.44
C GLN A 57 -1.36 -18.69 30.91
N THR A 58 -0.19 -18.57 30.30
CA THR A 58 0.84 -17.58 30.62
C THR A 58 1.29 -16.85 29.36
N GLY A 59 1.81 -15.63 29.52
CA GLY A 59 2.29 -14.80 28.43
C GLY A 59 2.41 -13.36 28.87
N PHE A 60 1.29 -12.64 28.90
CA PHE A 60 1.23 -11.35 29.60
C PHE A 60 1.39 -11.60 31.10
N ALA A 61 2.27 -10.84 31.74
CA ALA A 61 2.59 -11.08 33.15
C ALA A 61 1.41 -10.79 34.08
N LEU A 62 1.06 -11.74 34.90
CA LEU A 62 0.07 -11.54 35.97
C LEU A 62 0.82 -11.05 37.22
N GLY A 63 0.43 -9.88 37.73
CA GLY A 63 1.05 -9.37 38.95
C GLY A 63 0.41 -9.94 40.20
N SER A 64 1.16 -10.51 41.11
CA SER A 64 0.71 -10.92 42.45
C SER A 64 1.11 -9.93 43.55
N THR A 65 1.94 -8.92 43.25
CA THR A 65 2.46 -7.91 44.17
C THR A 65 1.70 -6.56 44.05
N ILE A 66 1.90 -5.61 44.91
CA ILE A 66 1.27 -4.28 44.88
C ILE A 66 1.69 -3.48 43.65
N GLU A 67 2.94 -3.65 43.19
CA GLU A 67 3.46 -2.96 42.02
C GLU A 67 2.82 -3.46 40.71
N SER A 68 2.56 -2.55 39.78
CA SER A 68 2.07 -2.87 38.44
C SER A 68 3.15 -3.61 37.63
N LYS A 69 2.78 -4.72 37.00
CA LYS A 69 3.69 -5.48 36.11
C LYS A 69 3.63 -4.99 34.66
N THR A 70 2.47 -4.59 34.21
CA THR A 70 2.28 -4.06 32.86
C THR A 70 2.50 -2.55 32.92
N LYS A 71 3.49 -2.04 32.17
CA LYS A 71 3.71 -0.61 31.93
C LYS A 71 3.53 -0.34 30.45
N GLY A 72 2.84 0.74 30.11
CA GLY A 72 2.51 1.08 28.74
C GLY A 72 1.48 0.14 28.11
N ILE A 73 1.70 -0.22 26.85
CA ILE A 73 0.84 -1.14 26.08
C ILE A 73 1.69 -2.28 25.53
N TRP A 74 1.34 -3.51 25.91
CA TRP A 74 1.99 -4.74 25.45
C TRP A 74 1.16 -5.39 24.34
N MET A 75 1.80 -6.01 23.39
CA MET A 75 1.14 -6.66 22.26
C MET A 75 1.52 -8.13 22.14
N TRP A 76 0.54 -8.95 21.71
CA TRP A 76 0.77 -10.34 21.31
C TRP A 76 0.00 -10.64 20.02
N CYS A 77 0.72 -11.03 18.98
CA CYS A 77 0.14 -11.40 17.69
C CYS A 77 0.07 -12.91 17.59
N VAL A 78 -1.13 -13.44 17.37
CA VAL A 78 -1.41 -14.87 17.17
C VAL A 78 -2.31 -15.05 15.93
N ASP A 79 -2.34 -16.25 15.37
CA ASP A 79 -3.31 -16.56 14.32
C ASP A 79 -4.73 -16.47 14.86
N HIS A 80 -5.65 -15.89 14.08
CA HIS A 80 -7.02 -15.76 14.51
C HIS A 80 -7.71 -17.13 14.53
N PRO A 81 -8.30 -17.58 15.66
CA PRO A 81 -8.80 -18.95 15.80
C PRO A 81 -9.92 -19.34 14.83
N THR A 82 -10.73 -18.37 14.38
CA THR A 82 -11.92 -18.61 13.55
C THR A 82 -11.90 -17.92 12.18
N LYS A 83 -10.93 -17.01 11.93
CA LYS A 83 -10.82 -16.26 10.68
C LYS A 83 -9.48 -16.57 10.01
N ALA A 84 -9.48 -17.54 9.08
CA ALA A 84 -8.27 -17.91 8.36
C ALA A 84 -7.66 -16.71 7.62
N GLY A 85 -6.33 -16.64 7.57
CA GLY A 85 -5.61 -15.55 6.91
C GLY A 85 -5.70 -14.20 7.62
N THR A 86 -6.09 -14.19 8.91
CA THR A 86 -6.19 -12.99 9.74
C THR A 86 -5.34 -13.16 10.99
N THR A 87 -4.65 -12.13 11.41
CA THR A 87 -3.90 -12.11 12.67
C THR A 87 -4.73 -11.45 13.77
N LEU A 88 -4.83 -12.11 14.92
CA LEU A 88 -5.38 -11.54 16.15
C LEU A 88 -4.25 -10.83 16.89
N VAL A 89 -4.38 -9.52 17.07
CA VAL A 89 -3.47 -8.68 17.85
C VAL A 89 -4.12 -8.34 19.18
N LEU A 90 -3.53 -8.82 20.25
CA LEU A 90 -3.98 -8.58 21.62
C LEU A 90 -3.15 -7.45 22.22
N LEU A 91 -3.81 -6.42 22.74
CA LEU A 91 -3.18 -5.27 23.40
C LEU A 91 -3.56 -5.25 24.87
N ASP A 92 -2.60 -5.54 25.75
CA ASP A 92 -2.74 -5.43 27.19
C ASP A 92 -2.20 -4.07 27.65
N THR A 93 -3.05 -3.25 28.26
CA THR A 93 -2.65 -1.93 28.73
C THR A 93 -2.27 -1.95 30.20
N GLU A 94 -1.45 -1.01 30.60
CA GLU A 94 -1.24 -0.73 32.03
C GLU A 94 -2.56 -0.39 32.73
N GLY A 95 -2.59 -0.55 34.05
CA GLY A 95 -3.77 -0.22 34.86
C GLY A 95 -3.97 1.28 34.96
N LEU A 96 -5.20 1.73 34.69
CA LEU A 96 -5.62 3.10 34.93
C LEU A 96 -5.72 3.37 36.44
N GLY A 97 -5.45 4.60 36.87
CA GLY A 97 -5.52 5.00 38.27
C GLY A 97 -4.46 4.37 39.17
N ASP A 98 -3.29 4.04 38.61
CA ASP A 98 -2.16 3.53 39.38
C ASP A 98 -1.62 4.62 40.34
N VAL A 99 -1.60 4.29 41.63
CA VAL A 99 -1.26 5.23 42.73
C VAL A 99 0.19 5.75 42.59
N ASP A 100 1.09 4.96 41.98
CA ASP A 100 2.50 5.33 41.83
C ASP A 100 2.74 6.41 40.74
N LYS A 101 1.78 6.64 39.84
CA LYS A 101 1.94 7.54 38.70
C LYS A 101 1.31 8.91 38.84
N GLY A 102 0.13 9.02 39.49
CA GLY A 102 -0.55 10.27 39.81
C GLY A 102 -0.89 11.20 38.63
N ASP A 103 -0.70 10.78 37.38
CA ASP A 103 -0.89 11.57 36.17
C ASP A 103 -2.12 11.09 35.37
N SER A 104 -3.24 11.80 35.58
CA SER A 104 -4.50 11.53 34.85
C SER A 104 -4.35 11.68 33.33
N LYS A 105 -3.46 12.55 32.85
CA LYS A 105 -3.21 12.77 31.42
C LYS A 105 -2.54 11.57 30.76
N HIS A 106 -1.65 10.90 31.48
CA HIS A 106 -1.03 9.67 31.02
C HIS A 106 -2.08 8.56 30.81
N ASP A 107 -2.96 8.37 31.80
CA ASP A 107 -4.05 7.38 31.73
C ASP A 107 -5.00 7.69 30.57
N THR A 108 -5.36 8.96 30.37
CA THR A 108 -6.17 9.41 29.22
C THR A 108 -5.50 9.07 27.90
N ASN A 109 -4.17 9.29 27.78
CA ASN A 109 -3.42 8.96 26.57
C ASN A 109 -3.40 7.45 26.30
N ILE A 110 -3.21 6.62 27.31
CA ILE A 110 -3.26 5.15 27.19
C ILE A 110 -4.66 4.69 26.75
N PHE A 111 -5.71 5.25 27.35
CA PHE A 111 -7.09 4.95 26.96
C PHE A 111 -7.37 5.38 25.51
N CYS A 112 -6.98 6.59 25.15
CA CYS A 112 -7.11 7.11 23.78
C CYS A 112 -6.39 6.21 22.76
N LEU A 113 -5.15 5.80 23.03
CA LEU A 113 -4.40 4.88 22.17
C LEU A 113 -5.07 3.52 22.05
N ALA A 114 -5.60 2.97 23.14
CA ALA A 114 -6.33 1.71 23.09
C ALA A 114 -7.58 1.81 22.20
N VAL A 115 -8.33 2.91 22.28
CA VAL A 115 -9.50 3.18 21.41
C VAL A 115 -9.06 3.31 19.95
N LEU A 116 -8.04 4.12 19.67
CA LEU A 116 -7.57 4.39 18.29
C LEU A 116 -7.01 3.13 17.61
N LEU A 117 -6.31 2.29 18.35
CA LEU A 117 -5.63 1.11 17.79
C LEU A 117 -6.52 -0.13 17.69
N SER A 118 -7.56 -0.26 18.51
CA SER A 118 -8.37 -1.48 18.56
C SER A 118 -9.55 -1.49 17.58
N SER A 119 -10.03 -2.68 17.26
CA SER A 119 -11.34 -2.94 16.63
C SER A 119 -12.36 -3.45 17.65
N THR A 120 -11.88 -3.93 18.80
CA THR A 120 -12.70 -4.30 19.95
C THR A 120 -12.00 -3.81 21.22
N LEU A 121 -12.69 -3.01 22.01
CA LEU A 121 -12.21 -2.48 23.28
C LEU A 121 -12.90 -3.21 24.43
N VAL A 122 -12.14 -3.84 25.30
CA VAL A 122 -12.63 -4.48 26.52
C VAL A 122 -12.32 -3.58 27.70
N TYR A 123 -13.36 -2.99 28.30
CA TYR A 123 -13.22 -2.26 29.54
C TYR A 123 -13.44 -3.20 30.73
N ASN A 124 -12.40 -3.40 31.50
CA ASN A 124 -12.36 -4.37 32.60
C ASN A 124 -12.48 -3.68 33.93
N SER A 125 -13.64 -3.79 34.59
CA SER A 125 -13.94 -3.23 35.90
C SER A 125 -14.18 -4.33 36.94
N ARG A 126 -14.36 -3.96 38.20
CA ARG A 126 -14.54 -4.89 39.31
C ARG A 126 -15.85 -4.65 40.05
N GLY A 127 -16.50 -5.70 40.51
CA GLY A 127 -17.68 -5.66 41.35
C GLY A 127 -18.97 -5.44 40.58
N THR A 128 -19.44 -4.22 40.45
CA THR A 128 -20.71 -3.85 39.81
C THR A 128 -20.57 -2.64 38.90
N ILE A 129 -21.48 -2.47 37.94
CA ILE A 129 -21.59 -1.23 37.17
C ILE A 129 -22.45 -0.24 37.95
N ASP A 130 -21.89 0.32 38.99
CA ASP A 130 -22.52 1.40 39.77
C ASP A 130 -22.14 2.79 39.21
N ASN A 131 -22.61 3.84 39.87
CA ASN A 131 -22.32 5.21 39.45
C ASN A 131 -20.81 5.50 39.44
N ARG A 132 -20.07 4.96 40.42
CA ARG A 132 -18.63 5.13 40.54
C ARG A 132 -17.89 4.43 39.38
N ALA A 133 -18.29 3.21 39.04
CA ALA A 133 -17.71 2.48 37.90
C ALA A 133 -17.90 3.22 36.57
N VAL A 134 -19.04 3.93 36.39
CA VAL A 134 -19.27 4.78 35.22
C VAL A 134 -18.43 6.06 35.28
N GLU A 135 -18.29 6.67 36.45
CA GLU A 135 -17.45 7.85 36.65
C GLU A 135 -15.95 7.54 36.49
N GLU A 136 -15.51 6.34 36.90
CA GLU A 136 -14.13 5.85 36.65
C GLU A 136 -13.82 5.72 35.16
N LEU A 137 -14.84 5.63 34.29
CA LEU A 137 -14.69 5.67 32.83
C LEU A 137 -14.76 7.11 32.27
N GLN A 138 -14.46 8.12 33.09
CA GLN A 138 -14.46 9.54 32.66
C GLN A 138 -13.58 9.82 31.44
N TYR A 139 -12.56 9.01 31.18
CA TYR A 139 -11.71 9.12 29.99
C TYR A 139 -12.50 9.14 28.67
N VAL A 140 -13.72 8.55 28.68
CA VAL A 140 -14.63 8.59 27.50
C VAL A 140 -15.12 10.02 27.25
N THR A 141 -15.30 10.83 28.27
CA THR A 141 -15.74 12.23 28.13
C THR A 141 -14.63 13.10 27.53
N GLU A 142 -13.36 12.70 27.71
CA GLU A 142 -12.20 13.41 27.21
C GLU A 142 -11.87 13.04 25.76
N LEU A 143 -12.48 11.96 25.21
CA LEU A 143 -12.18 11.50 23.84
C LEU A 143 -12.44 12.57 22.78
N THR A 144 -13.46 13.43 22.96
CA THR A 144 -13.75 14.53 22.02
C THR A 144 -12.64 15.58 22.00
N GLU A 145 -11.93 15.75 23.10
CA GLU A 145 -10.78 16.66 23.20
C GLU A 145 -9.47 15.97 22.79
N CYS A 146 -9.42 14.65 22.96
CA CYS A 146 -8.22 13.84 22.73
C CYS A 146 -8.14 13.22 21.33
N ILE A 147 -9.22 13.21 20.56
CA ILE A 147 -9.27 12.61 19.23
C ILE A 147 -10.06 13.53 18.30
N LYS A 148 -9.48 13.89 17.16
CA LYS A 148 -10.18 14.55 16.04
C LYS A 148 -10.43 13.56 14.91
N VAL A 149 -11.58 13.67 14.23
CA VAL A 149 -11.90 12.86 13.04
C VAL A 149 -11.41 13.55 11.78
N LYS A 150 -11.67 14.87 11.67
CA LYS A 150 -11.28 15.70 10.52
C LYS A 150 -10.20 16.71 10.86
N SER A 151 -9.45 17.13 9.87
CA SER A 151 -8.39 18.14 10.00
C SER A 151 -8.90 19.58 9.96
N SER A 152 -10.09 19.83 9.38
CA SER A 152 -10.74 21.14 9.31
C SER A 152 -11.70 21.35 10.49
N ASP A 153 -11.65 22.54 11.09
CA ASP A 153 -12.55 22.96 12.18
C ASP A 153 -13.94 23.41 11.67
N GLU A 154 -14.42 22.89 10.53
CA GLU A 154 -15.78 23.15 10.08
C GLU A 154 -16.79 22.46 11.04
N ASP A 155 -17.77 23.23 11.51
CA ASP A 155 -18.81 22.89 12.51
C ASP A 155 -19.78 21.75 12.10
N ASP A 156 -19.31 20.72 11.42
CA ASP A 156 -20.08 19.50 11.21
C ASP A 156 -20.00 18.63 12.45
N ASP A 157 -21.14 18.22 12.99
CA ASP A 157 -21.24 17.31 14.14
C ASP A 157 -20.46 16.01 13.86
N ASP A 158 -19.16 16.02 14.22
CA ASP A 158 -18.22 14.90 14.08
C ASP A 158 -18.72 13.62 14.77
N SER A 159 -19.74 13.73 15.59
CA SER A 159 -20.25 12.63 16.42
C SER A 159 -20.74 11.42 15.63
N SER A 160 -21.34 11.64 14.46
CA SER A 160 -21.81 10.54 13.60
C SER A 160 -20.67 9.79 12.91
N GLU A 161 -19.52 10.42 12.75
CA GLU A 161 -18.35 9.82 12.13
C GLU A 161 -17.56 8.90 13.07
N PHE A 162 -17.59 9.14 14.39
CA PHE A 162 -16.91 8.29 15.38
C PHE A 162 -17.38 6.82 15.34
N VAL A 163 -18.68 6.60 15.05
CA VAL A 163 -19.26 5.25 14.95
C VAL A 163 -18.54 4.35 13.94
N LYS A 164 -17.97 4.96 12.89
CA LYS A 164 -17.29 4.22 11.82
C LYS A 164 -15.93 3.65 12.21
N PHE A 165 -15.25 4.32 13.16
CA PHE A 165 -13.82 4.06 13.44
C PHE A 165 -13.58 3.55 14.84
N PHE A 166 -14.51 3.81 15.75
CA PHE A 166 -14.38 3.38 17.13
C PHE A 166 -14.64 1.88 17.27
N PRO A 167 -13.95 1.25 18.21
CA PRO A 167 -14.08 -0.19 18.42
C PRO A 167 -15.46 -0.58 18.95
N SER A 168 -15.86 -1.83 18.71
CA SER A 168 -16.92 -2.46 19.48
C SER A 168 -16.53 -2.50 20.96
N PHE A 169 -17.47 -2.19 21.86
CA PHE A 169 -17.20 -2.06 23.28
C PHE A 169 -17.70 -3.26 24.05
N ILE A 170 -16.84 -3.82 24.90
CA ILE A 170 -17.21 -4.90 25.81
C ILE A 170 -16.93 -4.45 27.23
N TRP A 171 -17.96 -4.42 28.09
CA TRP A 171 -17.78 -4.19 29.51
C TRP A 171 -17.61 -5.53 30.23
N ALA A 172 -16.41 -5.83 30.69
CA ALA A 172 -16.10 -7.02 31.47
C ALA A 172 -16.12 -6.69 32.98
N VAL A 173 -17.14 -7.13 33.69
CA VAL A 173 -17.29 -6.92 35.13
C VAL A 173 -16.71 -8.11 35.86
N ARG A 174 -15.63 -7.91 36.63
CA ARG A 174 -14.95 -8.95 37.41
C ARG A 174 -15.51 -9.06 38.82
N ASP A 175 -15.39 -10.26 39.37
CA ASP A 175 -15.78 -10.56 40.75
C ASP A 175 -17.26 -10.19 41.03
N PHE A 176 -18.12 -10.45 40.03
CA PHE A 176 -19.54 -10.15 40.10
C PHE A 176 -20.26 -11.17 40.98
N THR A 177 -21.05 -10.66 41.96
CA THR A 177 -21.69 -11.49 42.98
C THR A 177 -23.20 -11.29 43.08
N LEU A 178 -23.78 -10.37 42.31
CA LEU A 178 -25.20 -10.05 42.37
C LEU A 178 -26.03 -10.99 41.50
N GLU A 179 -27.28 -11.21 41.89
CA GLU A 179 -28.29 -11.76 40.98
C GLU A 179 -28.65 -10.69 39.92
N ARG A 180 -28.65 -11.06 38.66
CA ARG A 180 -29.04 -10.16 37.57
C ARG A 180 -30.56 -10.07 37.49
N LYS A 181 -31.15 -9.23 38.36
CA LYS A 181 -32.57 -8.94 38.35
C LYS A 181 -32.82 -7.43 38.31
N ILE A 182 -33.72 -7.00 37.43
CA ILE A 182 -34.16 -5.62 37.29
C ILE A 182 -35.69 -5.62 37.51
N ASP A 183 -36.17 -4.83 38.45
CA ASP A 183 -37.59 -4.78 38.85
C ASP A 183 -38.19 -6.18 39.14
N GLY A 184 -37.37 -7.07 39.73
CA GLY A 184 -37.77 -8.43 40.12
C GLY A 184 -37.81 -9.45 38.99
N LYS A 185 -37.41 -9.07 37.78
CA LYS A 185 -37.30 -9.97 36.58
C LYS A 185 -35.83 -10.26 36.28
N ASP A 186 -35.61 -11.49 35.83
CA ASP A 186 -34.26 -11.85 35.35
C ASP A 186 -33.85 -10.96 34.16
N ALA A 187 -32.61 -10.51 34.19
CA ALA A 187 -32.03 -9.65 33.16
C ALA A 187 -30.77 -10.27 32.55
N THR A 188 -30.60 -10.08 31.29
CA THR A 188 -29.36 -10.42 30.59
C THR A 188 -28.19 -9.49 30.99
N GLU A 189 -26.97 -9.87 30.66
CA GLU A 189 -25.79 -9.02 30.94
C GLU A 189 -25.88 -7.68 30.22
N ASP A 190 -26.37 -7.68 28.97
CA ASP A 190 -26.53 -6.46 28.16
C ASP A 190 -27.65 -5.56 28.73
N GLU A 191 -28.77 -6.13 29.17
CA GLU A 191 -29.82 -5.36 29.86
C GLU A 191 -29.32 -4.74 31.18
N TYR A 192 -28.44 -5.44 31.90
CA TYR A 192 -27.78 -4.88 33.07
C TYR A 192 -26.90 -3.68 32.71
N LEU A 193 -26.10 -3.78 31.66
CA LEU A 193 -25.28 -2.66 31.15
C LEU A 193 -26.17 -1.46 30.79
N GLU A 194 -27.21 -1.69 30.01
CA GLU A 194 -28.10 -0.61 29.58
C GLU A 194 -28.87 0.02 30.73
N PHE A 195 -29.24 -0.77 31.73
CA PHE A 195 -29.82 -0.26 32.98
C PHE A 195 -28.85 0.69 33.71
N ALA A 196 -27.58 0.33 33.81
CA ALA A 196 -26.53 1.16 34.41
C ALA A 196 -26.24 2.44 33.61
N LEU A 197 -26.44 2.40 32.30
CA LEU A 197 -26.26 3.54 31.39
C LEU A 197 -27.51 4.38 31.19
N LYS A 198 -28.62 4.09 31.94
CA LYS A 198 -29.87 4.83 31.84
C LYS A 198 -29.68 6.30 32.24
N LEU A 199 -30.14 7.21 31.39
CA LEU A 199 -30.07 8.64 31.61
C LEU A 199 -31.17 9.11 32.56
N LYS A 200 -30.87 10.13 33.34
CA LYS A 200 -31.85 10.81 34.20
C LYS A 200 -32.47 11.99 33.48
N HIS A 201 -33.75 12.22 33.72
CA HIS A 201 -34.46 13.38 33.21
C HIS A 201 -34.19 14.63 34.06
N GLY A 202 -34.00 15.76 33.42
CA GLY A 202 -33.82 17.06 34.05
C GLY A 202 -32.59 17.83 33.51
N THR A 203 -32.60 19.15 33.76
CA THR A 203 -31.54 20.08 33.32
C THR A 203 -30.67 20.58 34.48
N ALA A 204 -30.86 20.04 35.69
CA ALA A 204 -30.04 20.40 36.84
C ALA A 204 -28.58 19.94 36.63
N LYS A 205 -27.60 20.76 37.07
CA LYS A 205 -26.17 20.48 36.94
C LYS A 205 -25.79 19.05 37.35
N LYS A 206 -26.32 18.56 38.48
CA LYS A 206 -26.09 17.19 38.97
C LYS A 206 -26.61 16.11 38.03
N VAL A 207 -27.68 16.40 37.27
CA VAL A 207 -28.25 15.46 36.28
C VAL A 207 -27.37 15.46 35.05
N MET A 208 -26.90 16.62 34.62
CA MET A 208 -25.97 16.73 33.48
C MET A 208 -24.65 16.02 33.77
N GLU A 209 -24.07 16.25 34.97
CA GLU A 209 -22.85 15.56 35.42
C GLU A 209 -23.03 14.03 35.48
N TYR A 210 -24.20 13.56 35.95
CA TYR A 210 -24.52 12.13 35.95
C TYR A 210 -24.67 11.55 34.54
N ASN A 211 -25.31 12.30 33.64
CA ASN A 211 -25.60 11.83 32.29
C ASN A 211 -24.37 11.86 31.35
N LEU A 212 -23.50 12.85 31.49
CA LEU A 212 -22.38 13.10 30.57
C LEU A 212 -21.55 11.85 30.24
N PRO A 213 -20.98 11.09 31.21
CA PRO A 213 -20.19 9.91 30.84
C PRO A 213 -21.07 8.83 30.19
N ARG A 214 -22.33 8.71 30.56
CA ARG A 214 -23.27 7.74 29.96
C ARG A 214 -23.60 8.08 28.52
N GLU A 215 -23.88 9.34 28.27
CA GLU A 215 -24.12 9.85 26.91
C GLU A 215 -22.90 9.66 26.03
N CYS A 216 -21.70 9.94 26.53
CA CYS A 216 -20.45 9.70 25.80
C CYS A 216 -20.26 8.22 25.50
N ILE A 217 -20.47 7.32 26.47
CA ILE A 217 -20.37 5.87 26.22
C ILE A 217 -21.35 5.43 25.13
N GLN A 218 -22.60 5.87 25.21
CA GLN A 218 -23.64 5.53 24.26
C GLN A 218 -23.37 6.11 22.87
N LYS A 219 -22.76 7.30 22.79
CA LYS A 219 -22.46 8.01 21.55
C LYS A 219 -21.27 7.38 20.85
N PHE A 220 -20.18 7.13 21.57
CA PHE A 220 -18.94 6.63 20.96
C PHE A 220 -18.96 5.12 20.73
N PHE A 221 -19.69 4.36 21.55
CA PHE A 221 -19.76 2.92 21.47
C PHE A 221 -21.21 2.42 21.31
N PRO A 222 -21.79 2.60 20.12
CA PRO A 222 -23.17 2.13 19.87
C PRO A 222 -23.29 0.60 19.92
N SER A 223 -22.23 -0.13 19.60
CA SER A 223 -22.15 -1.59 19.79
C SER A 223 -21.50 -1.89 21.12
N ARG A 224 -22.31 -2.26 22.10
CA ARG A 224 -21.91 -2.53 23.50
C ARG A 224 -22.42 -3.89 23.93
N THR A 225 -21.58 -4.63 24.63
CA THR A 225 -21.93 -5.93 25.22
C THR A 225 -21.33 -6.03 26.62
N CYS A 226 -21.98 -6.71 27.51
CA CYS A 226 -21.52 -6.92 28.88
C CYS A 226 -21.23 -8.39 29.16
N PHE A 227 -20.19 -8.65 29.95
CA PHE A 227 -19.88 -9.96 30.53
C PHE A 227 -19.66 -9.81 32.03
N THR A 228 -20.32 -10.63 32.82
CA THR A 228 -20.18 -10.66 34.29
C THR A 228 -19.44 -11.92 34.71
N PHE A 229 -18.21 -11.74 35.18
CA PHE A 229 -17.34 -12.83 35.60
C PHE A 229 -17.45 -13.05 37.12
N PRO A 230 -17.81 -14.24 37.58
CA PRO A 230 -17.75 -14.58 39.00
C PRO A 230 -16.28 -14.66 39.45
N PHE A 231 -16.05 -14.90 40.74
CA PHE A 231 -14.70 -15.14 41.26
C PHE A 231 -14.04 -16.33 40.56
N PRO A 232 -12.77 -16.19 40.12
CA PRO A 232 -12.07 -17.25 39.38
C PRO A 232 -11.81 -18.49 40.25
N THR A 233 -11.57 -18.32 41.53
CA THR A 233 -11.24 -19.36 42.50
C THR A 233 -11.43 -18.87 43.91
N ALA A 234 -11.23 -19.73 44.92
CA ALA A 234 -11.25 -19.33 46.32
C ALA A 234 -10.18 -18.25 46.61
N PRO A 235 -10.44 -17.32 47.56
CA PRO A 235 -9.55 -16.18 47.85
C PRO A 235 -8.09 -16.57 48.11
N GLU A 236 -7.86 -17.72 48.72
CA GLU A 236 -6.52 -18.24 49.04
C GLU A 236 -5.65 -18.53 47.80
N ASN A 237 -6.29 -18.81 46.69
CA ASN A 237 -5.63 -19.20 45.44
C ASN A 237 -5.45 -18.05 44.46
N VAL A 238 -6.08 -16.90 44.66
CA VAL A 238 -6.04 -15.75 43.74
C VAL A 238 -4.61 -15.26 43.48
N SER A 239 -3.73 -15.33 44.48
CA SER A 239 -2.32 -14.92 44.33
C SER A 239 -1.50 -15.85 43.44
N ARG A 240 -1.98 -17.06 43.15
CA ARG A 240 -1.32 -18.11 42.36
C ARG A 240 -2.00 -18.41 41.03
N LEU A 241 -2.86 -17.51 40.53
CA LEU A 241 -3.66 -17.69 39.31
C LEU A 241 -2.83 -18.12 38.10
N GLU A 242 -1.54 -17.68 37.98
CA GLU A 242 -0.63 -18.09 36.90
C GLU A 242 -0.26 -19.58 36.93
N SER A 243 -0.17 -20.15 38.12
CA SER A 243 0.29 -21.51 38.35
C SER A 243 -0.82 -22.50 38.71
N LEU A 244 -2.07 -22.03 38.81
CA LEU A 244 -3.20 -22.91 39.08
C LEU A 244 -3.52 -23.80 37.90
N ASP A 245 -3.82 -25.07 38.19
CA ASP A 245 -4.44 -25.94 37.20
C ASP A 245 -5.80 -25.37 36.79
N PRO A 246 -6.18 -25.37 35.49
CA PRO A 246 -7.52 -25.00 35.07
C PRO A 246 -8.66 -25.71 35.84
N ALA A 247 -8.40 -26.93 36.33
CA ALA A 247 -9.34 -27.68 37.16
C ALA A 247 -9.59 -27.05 38.52
N ASP A 248 -8.71 -26.20 39.02
CA ASP A 248 -8.84 -25.48 40.30
C ASP A 248 -9.60 -24.14 40.15
N LEU A 249 -9.97 -23.77 38.95
CA LEU A 249 -10.79 -22.60 38.66
C LEU A 249 -12.27 -22.96 38.76
N SER A 250 -13.10 -21.96 39.17
CA SER A 250 -14.53 -22.12 39.20
C SER A 250 -15.11 -22.48 37.84
N SER A 251 -15.98 -23.48 37.78
CA SER A 251 -16.69 -23.89 36.55
C SER A 251 -17.44 -22.71 35.90
N ASP A 252 -18.14 -21.92 36.70
CA ASP A 252 -18.91 -20.78 36.23
C ASP A 252 -18.01 -19.68 35.67
N PHE A 253 -16.85 -19.48 36.27
CA PHE A 253 -15.85 -18.56 35.75
C PHE A 253 -15.25 -19.04 34.40
N LEU A 254 -14.99 -20.31 34.28
CA LEU A 254 -14.50 -20.91 33.03
C LEU A 254 -15.56 -20.81 31.93
N GLU A 255 -16.81 -21.11 32.22
CA GLU A 255 -17.92 -21.01 31.27
C GLU A 255 -18.06 -19.57 30.72
N VAL A 256 -18.07 -18.57 31.60
CA VAL A 256 -18.13 -17.16 31.17
C VAL A 256 -16.90 -16.77 30.38
N THR A 257 -15.71 -17.25 30.79
CA THR A 257 -14.45 -16.97 30.06
C THR A 257 -14.48 -17.57 28.66
N ASP A 258 -14.95 -18.79 28.49
CA ASP A 258 -15.04 -19.45 27.19
C ASP A 258 -16.09 -18.79 26.30
N ARG A 259 -17.24 -18.40 26.88
CA ARG A 259 -18.29 -17.63 26.19
C ARG A 259 -17.76 -16.25 25.74
N PHE A 260 -17.01 -15.56 26.59
CA PHE A 260 -16.34 -14.30 26.25
C PHE A 260 -15.33 -14.47 25.11
N CYS A 261 -14.44 -15.47 25.19
CA CYS A 261 -13.46 -15.73 24.13
C CYS A 261 -14.16 -16.07 22.80
N THR A 262 -15.16 -16.93 22.84
CA THR A 262 -15.96 -17.30 21.67
C THR A 262 -16.65 -16.08 21.06
N PHE A 263 -17.22 -15.20 21.89
CA PHE A 263 -17.83 -13.95 21.43
C PHE A 263 -16.82 -13.05 20.74
N VAL A 264 -15.65 -12.83 21.36
CA VAL A 264 -14.58 -11.99 20.80
C VAL A 264 -14.11 -12.56 19.46
N PHE A 265 -13.85 -13.86 19.35
CA PHE A 265 -13.40 -14.48 18.10
C PHE A 265 -14.43 -14.37 16.96
N ASN A 266 -15.71 -14.50 17.27
CA ASN A 266 -16.75 -14.50 16.25
C ASN A 266 -17.23 -13.10 15.89
N LYS A 267 -17.27 -12.16 16.84
CA LYS A 267 -17.89 -10.85 16.69
C LYS A 267 -16.89 -9.71 16.44
N SER A 268 -15.64 -9.86 16.88
CA SER A 268 -14.63 -8.82 16.58
C SER A 268 -14.35 -8.75 15.08
N HIS A 269 -14.33 -7.55 14.56
CA HIS A 269 -14.10 -7.30 13.13
C HIS A 269 -12.65 -6.99 12.85
N VAL A 270 -12.23 -7.22 11.62
CA VAL A 270 -10.95 -6.71 11.11
C VAL A 270 -10.94 -5.19 11.28
N LYS A 271 -9.83 -4.64 11.79
CA LYS A 271 -9.69 -3.19 11.92
C LYS A 271 -9.68 -2.54 10.55
N LYS A 272 -10.49 -1.49 10.42
CA LYS A 272 -10.56 -0.68 9.20
C LYS A 272 -10.29 0.78 9.54
N LEU A 273 -9.71 1.49 8.58
CA LEU A 273 -9.57 2.95 8.59
C LEU A 273 -10.77 3.60 7.92
N LYS A 274 -10.81 4.93 7.96
CA LYS A 274 -11.73 5.73 7.14
C LYS A 274 -11.63 5.24 5.70
N ASP A 275 -12.77 5.12 5.03
CA ASP A 275 -12.89 4.65 3.66
C ASP A 275 -12.80 3.13 3.48
N GLY A 276 -12.98 2.37 4.58
CA GLY A 276 -13.04 0.91 4.54
C GLY A 276 -11.70 0.20 4.38
N ILE A 277 -10.58 0.95 4.40
CA ILE A 277 -9.23 0.40 4.21
C ILE A 277 -8.91 -0.60 5.31
N THR A 278 -8.58 -1.81 4.93
CA THR A 278 -8.22 -2.89 5.84
C THR A 278 -6.83 -2.67 6.45
N VAL A 279 -6.76 -2.71 7.77
CA VAL A 279 -5.50 -2.57 8.51
C VAL A 279 -4.78 -3.91 8.56
N THR A 280 -3.54 -3.93 8.06
CA THR A 280 -2.59 -5.03 8.25
C THR A 280 -1.72 -4.78 9.47
N GLY A 281 -0.90 -5.76 9.88
CA GLY A 281 0.05 -5.53 10.98
C GLY A 281 1.01 -4.38 10.72
N ARG A 282 1.52 -4.27 9.51
CA ARG A 282 2.38 -3.16 9.08
C ARG A 282 1.69 -1.81 9.23
N VAL A 283 0.45 -1.70 8.74
CA VAL A 283 -0.36 -0.47 8.86
C VAL A 283 -0.63 -0.14 10.34
N LEU A 284 -0.93 -1.14 11.17
CA LEU A 284 -1.12 -0.97 12.61
C LEU A 284 0.14 -0.40 13.28
N GLY A 285 1.32 -0.88 12.90
CA GLY A 285 2.59 -0.37 13.42
C GLY A 285 2.82 1.11 13.09
N HIS A 286 2.51 1.51 11.88
CA HIS A 286 2.59 2.91 11.47
C HIS A 286 1.56 3.80 12.18
N LEU A 287 0.32 3.31 12.35
CA LEU A 287 -0.70 4.02 13.13
C LEU A 287 -0.25 4.21 14.57
N ALA A 288 0.25 3.16 15.23
CA ALA A 288 0.75 3.25 16.59
C ALA A 288 1.85 4.33 16.71
N LYS A 289 2.81 4.32 15.77
CA LYS A 289 3.86 5.33 15.74
C LYS A 289 3.31 6.74 15.54
N THR A 290 2.44 6.93 14.56
CA THR A 290 1.87 8.25 14.24
C THR A 290 1.09 8.83 15.43
N TYR A 291 0.25 8.02 16.08
CA TYR A 291 -0.55 8.47 17.22
C TYR A 291 0.33 8.76 18.44
N VAL A 292 1.29 7.90 18.74
CA VAL A 292 2.23 8.13 19.85
C VAL A 292 3.08 9.37 19.62
N ASP A 293 3.64 9.55 18.44
CA ASP A 293 4.45 10.74 18.10
C ASP A 293 3.60 12.02 18.22
N THR A 294 2.33 11.98 17.77
CA THR A 294 1.41 13.11 17.86
C THR A 294 1.10 13.45 19.33
N ILE A 295 0.73 12.48 20.14
CA ILE A 295 0.44 12.67 21.58
C ILE A 295 1.69 13.17 22.32
N SER A 296 2.85 12.57 22.04
CA SER A 296 4.12 12.94 22.69
C SER A 296 4.59 14.36 22.33
N SER A 297 4.16 14.90 21.17
CA SER A 297 4.37 16.29 20.78
C SER A 297 3.41 17.27 21.48
N GLY A 298 2.40 16.77 22.18
CA GLY A 298 1.33 17.55 22.80
C GLY A 298 0.19 17.91 21.85
N ALA A 299 0.19 17.37 20.64
CA ALA A 299 -0.88 17.56 19.65
C ALA A 299 -1.98 16.51 19.83
N VAL A 300 -3.16 16.82 19.29
CA VAL A 300 -4.33 15.93 19.33
C VAL A 300 -4.29 14.99 18.11
N PRO A 301 -4.32 13.66 18.29
CA PRO A 301 -4.44 12.72 17.19
C PRO A 301 -5.67 13.00 16.33
N CYS A 302 -5.45 13.08 15.02
CA CYS A 302 -6.50 13.24 14.02
C CYS A 302 -6.56 11.98 13.15
N LEU A 303 -7.72 11.33 13.06
CA LEU A 303 -7.91 10.12 12.28
C LEU A 303 -7.66 10.37 10.78
N GLU A 304 -8.13 11.49 10.26
CA GLU A 304 -7.91 11.86 8.87
C GLU A 304 -6.42 12.10 8.56
N ASN A 305 -5.73 12.86 9.41
CA ASN A 305 -4.30 13.12 9.25
C ASN A 305 -3.47 11.84 9.34
N ALA A 306 -3.84 10.91 10.21
CA ALA A 306 -3.19 9.62 10.31
C ALA A 306 -3.39 8.78 9.04
N VAL A 307 -4.58 8.81 8.44
CA VAL A 307 -4.86 8.15 7.15
C VAL A 307 -4.08 8.78 6.01
N ILE A 308 -3.98 10.12 5.97
CA ILE A 308 -3.18 10.86 4.96
C ILE A 308 -1.70 10.51 5.10
N ALA A 309 -1.15 10.61 6.30
CA ALA A 309 0.25 10.25 6.55
C ALA A 309 0.55 8.79 6.18
N MET A 310 -0.37 7.88 6.49
CA MET A 310 -0.28 6.48 6.12
C MET A 310 -0.31 6.30 4.61
N ALA A 311 -1.23 6.98 3.91
CA ALA A 311 -1.32 6.92 2.46
C ALA A 311 0.01 7.34 1.80
N MET A 312 0.64 8.39 2.29
CA MET A 312 1.96 8.82 1.80
C MET A 312 3.01 7.72 1.95
N ILE A 313 3.16 7.17 3.16
CA ILE A 313 4.17 6.14 3.47
C ILE A 313 3.92 4.86 2.65
N GLU A 314 2.67 4.41 2.59
CA GLU A 314 2.33 3.18 1.86
C GLU A 314 2.46 3.37 0.35
N ASN A 315 2.09 4.52 -0.19
CA ASN A 315 2.22 4.82 -1.61
C ASN A 315 3.70 4.95 -2.04
N GLU A 316 4.55 5.61 -1.24
CA GLU A 316 6.00 5.65 -1.49
C GLU A 316 6.61 4.25 -1.49
N SER A 317 6.21 3.43 -0.53
CA SER A 317 6.67 2.04 -0.45
C SER A 317 6.13 1.19 -1.59
N ALA A 318 4.88 1.42 -2.02
CA ALA A 318 4.28 0.75 -3.17
C ALA A 318 5.01 1.07 -4.48
N VAL A 319 5.42 2.34 -4.67
CA VAL A 319 6.28 2.75 -5.81
C VAL A 319 7.59 1.97 -5.79
N LYS A 320 8.25 1.92 -4.63
CA LYS A 320 9.52 1.21 -4.49
C LYS A 320 9.39 -0.28 -4.79
N GLU A 321 8.39 -0.96 -4.23
CA GLU A 321 8.14 -2.38 -4.48
C GLU A 321 7.81 -2.64 -5.97
N GLY A 322 7.01 -1.77 -6.59
CA GLY A 322 6.72 -1.86 -8.03
C GLY A 322 7.98 -1.73 -8.88
N LEU A 323 8.85 -0.77 -8.56
CA LEU A 323 10.13 -0.57 -9.25
C LEU A 323 11.08 -1.77 -9.07
N GLU A 324 11.15 -2.35 -7.86
CA GLU A 324 11.97 -3.53 -7.59
C GLU A 324 11.53 -4.73 -8.45
N VAL A 325 10.21 -4.93 -8.61
CA VAL A 325 9.66 -5.99 -9.49
C VAL A 325 10.07 -5.75 -10.93
N TYR A 326 9.92 -4.52 -11.43
CA TYR A 326 10.29 -4.15 -12.79
C TYR A 326 11.79 -4.32 -13.04
N GLN A 327 12.65 -3.76 -12.18
CA GLN A 327 14.11 -3.87 -12.31
C GLN A 327 14.60 -5.31 -12.25
N SER A 328 14.08 -6.10 -11.30
CA SER A 328 14.47 -7.49 -11.17
C SER A 328 14.15 -8.32 -12.42
N GLY A 329 13.04 -8.03 -13.09
CA GLY A 329 12.68 -8.65 -14.35
C GLY A 329 13.60 -8.22 -15.50
N MET A 330 13.80 -6.91 -15.66
CA MET A 330 14.64 -6.36 -16.73
C MET A 330 16.12 -6.71 -16.59
N GLU A 331 16.66 -6.82 -15.38
CA GLU A 331 18.03 -7.30 -15.15
C GLU A 331 18.24 -8.75 -15.64
N LYS A 332 17.24 -9.60 -15.47
CA LYS A 332 17.28 -10.97 -16.02
C LYS A 332 17.25 -10.98 -17.55
N LEU A 333 16.44 -10.09 -18.14
CA LEU A 333 16.37 -9.96 -19.60
C LEU A 333 17.69 -9.47 -20.20
N LYS A 334 18.37 -8.56 -19.51
CA LYS A 334 19.65 -7.97 -19.91
C LYS A 334 20.74 -9.00 -20.19
N ASP A 335 20.73 -10.13 -19.48
CA ASP A 335 21.67 -11.24 -19.70
C ASP A 335 21.55 -11.85 -21.10
N SER A 336 20.41 -11.63 -21.76
CA SER A 336 20.11 -12.11 -23.12
C SER A 336 20.35 -11.07 -24.21
N PHE A 337 20.78 -9.85 -23.88
CA PHE A 337 21.03 -8.79 -24.87
C PHE A 337 22.19 -9.16 -25.84
N PRO A 338 22.11 -8.80 -27.08
CA PRO A 338 21.09 -8.00 -27.76
C PRO A 338 19.84 -8.82 -28.15
N LEU A 339 18.66 -8.19 -28.08
CA LEU A 339 17.37 -8.72 -28.50
C LEU A 339 16.67 -7.77 -29.47
N GLU A 340 15.71 -8.30 -30.24
CA GLU A 340 14.82 -7.45 -31.05
C GLU A 340 14.02 -6.48 -30.15
N LEU A 341 13.76 -5.29 -30.67
CA LEU A 341 13.01 -4.28 -29.92
C LEU A 341 11.63 -4.78 -29.50
N LYS A 342 10.98 -5.56 -30.36
CA LYS A 342 9.67 -6.15 -30.07
C LYS A 342 9.69 -7.03 -28.83
N ASP A 343 10.74 -7.85 -28.67
CA ASP A 343 10.86 -8.76 -27.52
C ASP A 343 11.14 -7.97 -26.24
N VAL A 344 12.04 -6.98 -26.31
CA VAL A 344 12.32 -6.08 -25.17
C VAL A 344 11.08 -5.29 -24.77
N SER A 345 10.31 -4.78 -25.75
CA SER A 345 9.07 -4.02 -25.50
C SER A 345 7.95 -4.90 -24.96
N SER A 346 7.84 -6.15 -25.40
CA SER A 346 6.87 -7.11 -24.86
C SER A 346 7.14 -7.43 -23.39
N GLU A 347 8.41 -7.65 -23.05
CA GLU A 347 8.77 -7.91 -21.64
C GLU A 347 8.65 -6.66 -20.77
N HIS A 348 9.02 -5.48 -21.29
CA HIS A 348 8.74 -4.21 -20.63
C HIS A 348 7.26 -4.07 -20.29
N GLN A 349 6.36 -4.32 -21.24
CA GLN A 349 4.91 -4.24 -21.01
C GLN A 349 4.46 -5.23 -19.93
N HIS A 350 4.93 -6.47 -20.01
CA HIS A 350 4.61 -7.49 -19.01
C HIS A 350 5.07 -7.07 -17.61
N LEU A 351 6.31 -6.65 -17.46
CA LEU A 351 6.89 -6.23 -16.19
C LEU A 351 6.29 -4.91 -15.66
N SER A 352 5.97 -3.98 -16.56
CA SER A 352 5.27 -2.74 -16.20
C SER A 352 3.88 -3.03 -15.62
N ASN A 353 3.15 -3.98 -16.21
CA ASN A 353 1.86 -4.43 -15.69
C ASN A 353 1.99 -5.11 -14.33
N MET A 354 3.00 -5.96 -14.13
CA MET A 354 3.29 -6.59 -12.84
C MET A 354 3.65 -5.54 -11.77
N ALA A 355 4.48 -4.56 -12.12
CA ALA A 355 4.85 -3.47 -11.23
C ALA A 355 3.63 -2.64 -10.82
N THR A 356 2.76 -2.32 -11.78
CA THR A 356 1.51 -1.59 -11.54
C THR A 356 0.56 -2.40 -10.65
N GLN A 357 0.41 -3.69 -10.87
CA GLN A 357 -0.38 -4.57 -9.99
C GLN A 357 0.17 -4.62 -8.57
N THR A 358 1.49 -4.67 -8.42
CA THR A 358 2.15 -4.66 -7.11
C THR A 358 1.89 -3.34 -6.40
N PHE A 359 2.00 -2.22 -7.10
CA PHE A 359 1.64 -0.89 -6.60
C PHE A 359 0.17 -0.84 -6.16
N MET A 360 -0.76 -1.28 -7.02
CA MET A 360 -2.20 -1.22 -6.75
C MET A 360 -2.62 -2.06 -5.54
N LYS A 361 -1.97 -3.17 -5.26
CA LYS A 361 -2.27 -4.01 -4.09
C LYS A 361 -1.98 -3.30 -2.77
N ARG A 362 -1.04 -2.38 -2.75
CA ARG A 362 -0.58 -1.71 -1.53
C ARG A 362 -1.04 -0.27 -1.42
N SER A 363 -1.01 0.48 -2.53
CA SER A 363 -1.32 1.91 -2.55
C SER A 363 -2.78 2.19 -2.19
N PHE A 364 -3.05 3.33 -1.57
CA PHE A 364 -4.40 3.83 -1.32
C PHE A 364 -4.45 5.36 -1.23
N ARG A 365 -5.61 5.95 -1.54
CA ARG A 365 -5.83 7.41 -1.56
C ARG A 365 -4.83 8.18 -2.43
N ASP A 366 -4.36 7.58 -3.51
CA ASP A 366 -3.58 8.28 -4.54
C ASP A 366 -4.52 8.97 -5.54
N THR A 367 -5.41 9.84 -5.02
CA THR A 367 -6.53 10.45 -5.76
C THR A 367 -6.07 11.36 -6.89
N ASP A 368 -4.93 12.00 -6.74
CA ASP A 368 -4.29 12.83 -7.76
C ASP A 368 -3.37 12.02 -8.69
N GLY A 369 -3.22 10.73 -8.43
CA GLY A 369 -2.36 9.82 -9.20
C GLY A 369 -0.87 10.17 -9.15
N LYS A 370 -0.44 10.89 -8.13
CA LYS A 370 0.95 11.36 -7.98
C LYS A 370 1.95 10.22 -7.89
N TYR A 371 1.63 9.21 -7.08
CA TYR A 371 2.54 8.09 -6.85
C TYR A 371 2.51 7.10 -8.00
N LEU A 372 1.34 6.85 -8.60
CA LEU A 372 1.24 6.06 -9.82
C LEU A 372 2.04 6.70 -10.96
N LYS A 373 1.93 8.01 -11.12
CA LYS A 373 2.72 8.78 -12.09
C LYS A 373 4.22 8.66 -11.80
N SER A 374 4.62 8.75 -10.54
CA SER A 374 6.02 8.58 -10.15
C SER A 374 6.55 7.19 -10.51
N LEU A 375 5.75 6.13 -10.31
CA LEU A 375 6.08 4.77 -10.74
C LEU A 375 6.30 4.71 -12.25
N GLU A 376 5.35 5.25 -13.02
CA GLU A 376 5.39 5.28 -14.48
C GLU A 376 6.61 6.03 -15.02
N GLU A 377 6.88 7.23 -14.52
CA GLU A 377 8.04 8.03 -14.92
C GLU A 377 9.37 7.32 -14.63
N ASN A 378 9.47 6.62 -13.51
CA ASN A 378 10.67 5.87 -13.16
C ASN A 378 10.82 4.60 -14.02
N ILE A 379 9.73 3.87 -14.30
CA ILE A 379 9.75 2.72 -15.21
C ILE A 379 10.21 3.16 -16.60
N ASN A 380 9.68 4.26 -17.12
CA ASN A 380 10.05 4.77 -18.44
C ASN A 380 11.54 5.16 -18.49
N LYS A 381 12.07 5.83 -17.48
CA LYS A 381 13.51 6.13 -17.38
C LYS A 381 14.37 4.88 -17.35
N LEU A 382 13.95 3.86 -16.61
CA LEU A 382 14.66 2.59 -16.57
C LEU A 382 14.60 1.88 -17.92
N PHE A 383 13.45 1.89 -18.58
CA PHE A 383 13.26 1.29 -19.89
C PHE A 383 14.17 1.93 -20.95
N ASP A 384 14.23 3.27 -21.00
CA ASP A 384 15.15 3.98 -21.88
C ASP A 384 16.62 3.59 -21.61
N GLY A 385 16.97 3.37 -20.35
CA GLY A 385 18.29 2.86 -19.97
C GLY A 385 18.57 1.44 -20.47
N TYR A 386 17.59 0.54 -20.39
CA TYR A 386 17.72 -0.83 -20.91
C TYR A 386 17.74 -0.88 -22.43
N LEU A 387 16.96 -0.03 -23.11
CA LEU A 387 17.03 0.12 -24.56
C LEU A 387 18.43 0.55 -25.00
N CYS A 388 19.01 1.54 -24.34
CA CYS A 388 20.38 1.98 -24.62
C CYS A 388 21.41 0.85 -24.42
N GLN A 389 21.24 0.05 -23.37
CA GLN A 389 22.11 -1.11 -23.12
C GLN A 389 21.95 -2.19 -24.19
N ASN A 390 20.72 -2.47 -24.64
CA ASN A 390 20.44 -3.39 -25.73
C ASN A 390 21.07 -2.92 -27.05
N GLU A 391 20.95 -1.63 -27.36
CA GLU A 391 21.60 -1.02 -28.54
C GLU A 391 23.12 -1.12 -28.46
N GLN A 392 23.72 -0.86 -27.29
CA GLN A 392 25.16 -0.99 -27.10
C GLN A 392 25.63 -2.44 -27.22
N ALA A 393 24.86 -3.39 -26.71
CA ALA A 393 25.17 -4.81 -26.87
C ALA A 393 25.11 -5.24 -28.34
N SER A 394 24.08 -4.79 -29.08
CA SER A 394 23.95 -5.01 -30.53
C SER A 394 25.12 -4.39 -31.30
N LYS A 395 25.46 -3.13 -30.98
CA LYS A 395 26.57 -2.44 -31.61
C LYS A 395 27.90 -3.19 -31.43
N ARG A 396 28.24 -3.55 -30.20
CA ARG A 396 29.47 -4.31 -29.89
C ARG A 396 29.52 -5.63 -30.63
N ARG A 397 28.43 -6.40 -30.60
CA ARG A 397 28.35 -7.68 -31.29
C ARG A 397 28.55 -7.54 -32.81
N CYS A 398 27.93 -6.51 -33.41
CA CYS A 398 28.07 -6.22 -34.84
C CYS A 398 29.50 -5.78 -35.21
N GLU A 399 30.10 -4.92 -34.37
CA GLU A 399 31.49 -4.50 -34.53
C GLU A 399 32.48 -5.67 -34.45
N ASP A 400 32.32 -6.54 -33.44
CA ASP A 400 33.13 -7.75 -33.23
C ASP A 400 33.00 -8.71 -34.43
N LEU A 401 31.76 -8.90 -34.90
CA LEU A 401 31.48 -9.73 -36.05
C LEU A 401 32.15 -9.19 -37.33
N LEU A 402 31.98 -7.89 -37.62
CA LEU A 402 32.63 -7.25 -38.78
C LEU A 402 34.15 -7.26 -38.66
N SER A 403 34.68 -7.03 -37.46
CA SER A 403 36.12 -7.14 -37.20
C SER A 403 36.65 -8.53 -37.52
N SER A 404 35.93 -9.57 -37.04
CA SER A 404 36.28 -10.96 -37.32
C SER A 404 36.20 -11.30 -38.82
N LEU A 405 35.10 -10.95 -39.49
CA LEU A 405 34.89 -11.22 -40.93
C LEU A 405 35.87 -10.46 -41.81
N SER A 406 36.26 -9.25 -41.40
CA SER A 406 37.19 -8.40 -42.18
C SER A 406 38.67 -8.58 -41.82
N ALA A 407 39.02 -9.48 -40.90
CA ALA A 407 40.39 -9.65 -40.42
C ALA A 407 41.38 -9.95 -41.57
N THR A 408 41.04 -10.89 -42.46
CA THR A 408 41.84 -11.25 -43.61
C THR A 408 42.00 -10.08 -44.59
N MET A 409 40.90 -9.37 -44.88
CA MET A 409 40.91 -8.19 -45.76
C MET A 409 41.76 -7.07 -45.16
N THR A 410 41.70 -6.86 -43.85
CA THR A 410 42.49 -5.86 -43.13
C THR A 410 43.99 -6.21 -43.18
N GLU A 411 44.35 -7.47 -43.06
CA GLU A 411 45.73 -7.91 -43.18
C GLU A 411 46.22 -7.77 -44.63
N ASN A 412 45.40 -8.13 -45.63
CA ASN A 412 45.68 -7.93 -47.04
C ASN A 412 45.91 -6.45 -47.40
N LEU A 413 45.15 -5.54 -46.76
CA LEU A 413 45.35 -4.08 -46.91
C LEU A 413 46.70 -3.65 -46.37
N LYS A 414 47.11 -4.12 -45.20
CA LYS A 414 48.40 -3.79 -44.57
C LYS A 414 49.57 -4.30 -45.40
N GLN A 415 49.45 -5.48 -46.00
CA GLN A 415 50.49 -6.09 -46.85
C GLN A 415 50.53 -5.54 -48.28
N GLY A 416 49.61 -4.60 -48.61
CA GLY A 416 49.57 -4.03 -49.97
C GLY A 416 49.07 -5.00 -51.06
N PHE A 417 48.35 -6.07 -50.66
CA PHE A 417 47.87 -7.12 -51.57
C PHE A 417 46.99 -6.59 -52.72
N TYR A 418 46.22 -5.53 -52.44
CA TYR A 418 45.36 -4.87 -53.43
C TYR A 418 46.04 -3.80 -54.24
N ALA A 419 47.32 -3.49 -53.99
CA ALA A 419 48.12 -2.51 -54.79
C ALA A 419 48.73 -3.14 -56.04
N LYS A 420 47.89 -3.78 -56.87
CA LYS A 420 48.26 -4.44 -58.11
C LYS A 420 47.18 -4.27 -59.20
N PRO A 421 47.47 -4.43 -60.47
CA PRO A 421 46.47 -4.40 -61.56
C PRO A 421 45.34 -5.39 -61.27
N GLY A 422 44.08 -4.93 -61.30
CA GLY A 422 42.90 -5.70 -60.93
C GLY A 422 42.70 -5.87 -59.39
N GLY A 423 43.49 -5.20 -58.53
CA GLY A 423 43.40 -5.26 -57.09
C GLY A 423 42.12 -4.64 -56.56
N TYR A 424 41.55 -3.66 -57.26
CA TYR A 424 40.24 -3.08 -56.89
C TYR A 424 39.08 -4.09 -56.99
N ASP A 425 39.09 -4.92 -58.08
CA ASP A 425 38.07 -5.96 -58.24
C ASP A 425 38.16 -7.03 -57.15
N LEU A 426 39.37 -7.38 -56.73
CA LEU A 426 39.57 -8.30 -55.60
C LEU A 426 39.06 -7.70 -54.28
N PHE A 427 39.39 -6.42 -54.06
CA PHE A 427 38.88 -5.69 -52.84
C PHE A 427 37.37 -5.65 -52.84
N CYS A 428 36.71 -5.33 -53.96
CA CYS A 428 35.26 -5.31 -54.06
C CYS A 428 34.65 -6.69 -53.78
N LYS A 429 35.22 -7.77 -54.33
CA LYS A 429 34.77 -9.14 -54.08
C LYS A 429 34.90 -9.53 -52.61
N ASP A 430 36.03 -9.25 -52.01
CA ASP A 430 36.24 -9.53 -50.57
C ASP A 430 35.25 -8.73 -49.70
N LEU A 431 34.97 -7.46 -50.06
CA LEU A 431 33.99 -6.63 -49.36
C LEU A 431 32.57 -7.15 -49.53
N GLU A 432 32.18 -7.54 -50.77
CA GLU A 432 30.87 -8.15 -51.02
C GLU A 432 30.67 -9.46 -50.25
N GLU A 433 31.71 -10.28 -50.15
CA GLU A 433 31.69 -11.53 -49.39
C GLU A 433 31.55 -11.25 -47.89
N ILE A 434 32.24 -10.25 -47.34
CA ILE A 434 32.11 -9.82 -45.95
C ILE A 434 30.68 -9.37 -45.68
N VAL A 435 30.09 -8.51 -46.52
CA VAL A 435 28.71 -8.02 -46.37
C VAL A 435 27.72 -9.17 -46.46
N LYS A 436 27.88 -10.09 -47.41
CA LYS A 436 27.03 -11.28 -47.55
C LYS A 436 27.09 -12.15 -46.29
N ASN A 437 28.29 -12.45 -45.79
CA ASN A 437 28.50 -13.25 -44.60
C ASN A 437 27.95 -12.54 -43.35
N TYR A 438 28.14 -11.23 -43.25
CA TYR A 438 27.53 -10.44 -42.16
C TYR A 438 25.99 -10.51 -42.20
N ASN A 439 25.38 -10.31 -43.39
CA ASN A 439 23.92 -10.35 -43.53
C ASN A 439 23.33 -11.74 -43.22
N SER A 440 24.07 -12.80 -43.49
CA SER A 440 23.62 -14.17 -43.19
C SER A 440 23.70 -14.57 -41.73
N GLN A 441 24.42 -13.81 -40.88
CA GLN A 441 24.52 -14.09 -39.45
C GLN A 441 23.26 -13.63 -38.73
N ALA A 442 22.80 -14.45 -37.78
CA ALA A 442 21.70 -14.14 -36.87
C ALA A 442 22.17 -13.36 -35.62
N ASN A 443 21.26 -12.88 -34.85
CA ASN A 443 21.47 -12.24 -33.53
C ASN A 443 22.32 -10.95 -33.61
N LYS A 444 22.06 -10.09 -34.55
CA LYS A 444 22.69 -8.77 -34.72
C LYS A 444 21.83 -7.64 -34.17
N GLU A 445 20.53 -7.82 -34.30
CA GLU A 445 19.45 -7.00 -33.74
C GLU A 445 19.51 -5.52 -34.18
N VAL A 446 19.09 -4.61 -33.29
CA VAL A 446 18.72 -3.21 -33.56
C VAL A 446 19.77 -2.34 -34.23
N LYS A 447 21.07 -2.61 -34.08
CA LYS A 447 22.17 -1.78 -34.64
C LYS A 447 22.86 -2.41 -35.86
N ALA A 448 22.33 -3.52 -36.38
CA ALA A 448 22.95 -4.27 -37.46
C ALA A 448 23.22 -3.42 -38.72
N GLU A 449 22.22 -2.66 -39.14
CA GLU A 449 22.32 -1.84 -40.36
C GLU A 449 23.20 -0.60 -40.14
N GLU A 450 23.09 0.06 -38.98
CA GLU A 450 23.86 1.25 -38.63
C GLU A 450 25.37 0.94 -38.58
N VAL A 451 25.74 -0.19 -37.94
CA VAL A 451 27.15 -0.60 -37.82
C VAL A 451 27.74 -1.02 -39.19
N LEU A 452 26.93 -1.71 -39.99
CA LEU A 452 27.36 -2.06 -41.34
C LEU A 452 27.59 -0.83 -42.24
N GLU A 453 26.68 0.16 -42.15
CA GLU A 453 26.83 1.43 -42.87
C GLU A 453 28.10 2.17 -42.45
N GLU A 454 28.38 2.25 -41.13
CA GLU A 454 29.60 2.88 -40.61
C GLU A 454 30.86 2.15 -41.10
N PHE A 455 30.85 0.80 -41.07
CA PHE A 455 31.93 -0.02 -41.58
C PHE A 455 32.19 0.24 -43.09
N LEU A 456 31.11 0.29 -43.89
CA LEU A 456 31.24 0.55 -45.32
C LEU A 456 31.72 1.97 -45.63
N LYS A 457 31.29 2.97 -44.82
CA LYS A 457 31.82 4.34 -44.91
C LYS A 457 33.34 4.37 -44.66
N GLN A 458 33.83 3.65 -43.67
CA GLN A 458 35.25 3.53 -43.39
C GLN A 458 35.98 2.84 -44.56
N LYS A 459 35.42 1.73 -45.09
CA LYS A 459 36.01 1.00 -46.22
C LYS A 459 35.95 1.76 -47.53
N SER A 460 35.06 2.74 -47.69
CA SER A 460 35.01 3.61 -48.87
C SER A 460 36.26 4.49 -48.99
N VAL A 461 36.94 4.80 -47.89
CA VAL A 461 38.21 5.51 -47.91
C VAL A 461 39.31 4.61 -48.48
N ASP A 462 39.38 3.36 -48.00
CA ASP A 462 40.32 2.35 -48.51
C ASP A 462 40.05 2.05 -49.99
N SER A 463 38.78 1.89 -50.37
CA SER A 463 38.32 1.70 -51.75
C SER A 463 38.81 2.80 -52.68
N LYS A 464 38.66 4.08 -52.30
CA LYS A 464 39.16 5.22 -53.11
C LYS A 464 40.69 5.22 -53.26
N ALA A 465 41.40 4.87 -52.17
CA ALA A 465 42.86 4.78 -52.20
C ALA A 465 43.32 3.66 -53.12
N ILE A 466 42.70 2.48 -53.08
CA ILE A 466 43.00 1.33 -53.95
C ILE A 466 42.66 1.66 -55.39
N LEU A 467 41.52 2.29 -55.66
CA LEU A 467 41.12 2.71 -57.00
C LEU A 467 42.06 3.75 -57.57
N GLN A 468 42.64 4.66 -56.79
CA GLN A 468 43.68 5.58 -57.21
C GLN A 468 45.02 4.88 -57.54
N ALA A 469 45.34 3.85 -56.77
CA ALA A 469 46.54 3.04 -57.03
C ALA A 469 46.38 2.16 -58.29
N ASP A 470 45.18 1.67 -58.55
CA ASP A 470 44.82 0.86 -59.72
C ASP A 470 44.52 1.70 -60.98
N LYS A 471 44.76 3.01 -60.91
CA LYS A 471 44.49 4.05 -61.94
C LYS A 471 45.05 3.82 -63.35
N LYS A 472 45.77 2.77 -63.58
CA LYS A 472 46.31 2.40 -64.91
C LYS A 472 45.38 1.56 -65.78
N LEU A 473 44.20 1.19 -65.30
CA LEU A 473 43.17 0.44 -66.00
C LEU A 473 41.93 1.31 -66.29
N THR A 474 41.66 1.43 -67.60
CA THR A 474 40.55 2.09 -68.31
C THR A 474 39.54 2.96 -67.55
N GLU A 475 39.50 4.27 -67.96
CA GLU A 475 38.60 5.29 -67.38
C GLU A 475 37.09 4.96 -67.42
N LYS A 476 36.65 4.10 -68.33
CA LYS A 476 35.23 3.71 -68.45
C LYS A 476 34.78 2.74 -67.36
N GLU A 477 35.60 1.80 -66.95
CA GLU A 477 35.29 0.84 -65.92
C GLU A 477 35.26 1.50 -64.53
N LYS A 478 36.03 2.57 -64.31
CA LYS A 478 36.10 3.34 -63.09
C LYS A 478 34.78 4.06 -62.75
N LYS A 479 34.18 4.72 -63.73
CA LYS A 479 32.93 5.49 -63.50
C LYS A 479 31.73 4.61 -63.11
N ILE A 480 31.64 3.45 -63.78
CA ILE A 480 30.53 2.50 -63.48
C ILE A 480 30.65 1.91 -62.08
N LYS A 481 31.88 1.59 -61.63
CA LYS A 481 32.07 1.03 -60.25
C LYS A 481 31.87 2.05 -59.15
N GLU A 482 32.29 3.31 -59.33
CA GLU A 482 32.01 4.39 -58.37
C GLU A 482 30.51 4.67 -58.20
N GLU A 483 29.70 4.57 -59.26
CA GLU A 483 28.26 4.75 -59.23
C GLU A 483 27.55 3.59 -58.50
N ILE A 484 27.99 2.34 -58.71
CA ILE A 484 27.44 1.16 -58.03
C ILE A 484 27.74 1.21 -56.55
N GLU A 485 28.94 1.62 -56.13
CA GLU A 485 29.32 1.74 -54.71
C GLU A 485 28.54 2.84 -54.01
N LYS A 486 28.31 4.00 -54.65
CA LYS A 486 27.48 5.08 -54.12
C LYS A 486 26.01 4.66 -53.99
N ALA A 487 25.49 3.92 -54.98
CA ALA A 487 24.12 3.42 -54.93
C ALA A 487 23.91 2.38 -53.79
N ALA A 488 24.91 1.49 -53.58
CA ALA A 488 24.85 0.52 -52.50
C ALA A 488 24.88 1.17 -51.11
N LEU A 489 25.72 2.20 -50.91
CA LEU A 489 25.77 2.98 -49.67
C LEU A 489 24.46 3.73 -49.40
N LEU A 490 23.89 4.37 -50.43
CA LEU A 490 22.62 5.07 -50.32
C LEU A 490 21.46 4.12 -49.93
N GLN A 491 21.46 2.92 -50.54
CA GLN A 491 20.43 1.93 -50.26
C GLN A 491 20.50 1.39 -48.82
N GLN A 492 21.70 1.30 -48.23
CA GLN A 492 21.88 0.92 -46.85
C GLN A 492 21.50 2.05 -45.88
N GLU A 493 21.78 3.32 -46.22
CA GLU A 493 21.30 4.45 -45.43
C GLU A 493 19.76 4.49 -45.33
N ILE A 494 19.08 4.16 -46.43
CA ILE A 494 17.61 4.10 -46.46
C ILE A 494 17.12 2.99 -45.54
N LYS A 495 17.68 1.77 -45.63
CA LYS A 495 17.30 0.65 -44.77
C LYS A 495 17.53 0.92 -43.29
N ALA A 496 18.67 1.53 -42.93
CA ALA A 496 18.95 1.88 -41.53
C ALA A 496 17.96 2.91 -40.97
N LYS A 497 17.45 3.84 -41.81
CA LYS A 497 16.42 4.80 -41.43
C LYS A 497 15.05 4.17 -41.30
N GLU A 498 14.69 3.29 -42.23
CA GLU A 498 13.42 2.54 -42.17
C GLU A 498 13.36 1.67 -40.92
N GLU A 499 14.46 1.03 -40.52
CA GLU A 499 14.53 0.24 -39.30
C GLU A 499 14.37 1.10 -38.05
N LYS A 500 15.01 2.28 -37.98
CA LYS A 500 14.81 3.22 -36.87
C LYS A 500 13.35 3.69 -36.74
N GLN A 501 12.70 3.89 -37.88
CA GLN A 501 11.29 4.27 -37.92
C GLN A 501 10.41 3.15 -37.38
N ARG A 502 10.61 1.91 -37.82
CA ARG A 502 9.88 0.73 -37.32
C ARG A 502 10.03 0.58 -35.80
N GLN A 503 11.23 0.77 -35.28
CA GLN A 503 11.50 0.71 -33.84
C GLN A 503 10.74 1.77 -33.04
N LEU A 504 10.61 2.97 -33.60
CA LEU A 504 9.83 4.02 -32.93
C LEU A 504 8.33 3.71 -32.92
N GLU A 505 7.80 3.18 -34.02
CA GLU A 505 6.40 2.75 -34.13
C GLU A 505 6.07 1.61 -33.13
N GLU A 506 6.95 0.62 -33.00
CA GLU A 506 6.81 -0.49 -32.04
C GLU A 506 6.84 0.03 -30.59
N LYS A 507 7.71 1.00 -30.26
CA LYS A 507 7.76 1.64 -28.94
C LYS A 507 6.47 2.40 -28.63
N MET A 508 5.94 3.15 -29.58
CA MET A 508 4.69 3.89 -29.43
C MET A 508 3.49 2.97 -29.16
N GLU A 509 3.42 1.85 -29.88
CA GLU A 509 2.33 0.89 -29.68
C GLU A 509 2.42 0.18 -28.31
N ALA A 510 3.62 -0.19 -27.86
CA ALA A 510 3.83 -0.77 -26.54
C ALA A 510 3.44 0.19 -25.40
N GLU A 511 3.78 1.48 -25.54
CA GLU A 511 3.42 2.51 -24.56
C GLU A 511 1.89 2.71 -24.49
N LYS A 512 1.22 2.71 -25.63
CA LYS A 512 -0.23 2.82 -25.71
C LYS A 512 -0.93 1.66 -25.00
N GLN A 513 -0.51 0.42 -25.27
CA GLN A 513 -1.07 -0.77 -24.64
C GLN A 513 -0.82 -0.79 -23.14
N SER A 514 0.37 -0.38 -22.69
CA SER A 514 0.71 -0.27 -21.27
C SER A 514 -0.20 0.73 -20.54
N ASN A 515 -0.49 1.88 -21.18
CA ASN A 515 -1.39 2.87 -20.59
C ASN A 515 -2.85 2.37 -20.48
N GLU A 516 -3.35 1.69 -21.51
CA GLU A 516 -4.69 1.12 -21.49
C GLU A 516 -4.85 0.13 -20.34
N GLU A 517 -3.86 -0.72 -20.12
CA GLU A 517 -3.86 -1.69 -19.01
C GLU A 517 -3.78 -1.00 -17.63
N ARG A 518 -2.94 0.04 -17.47
CA ARG A 518 -2.90 0.83 -16.24
C ARG A 518 -4.24 1.47 -15.92
N MET A 519 -4.91 2.02 -16.94
CA MET A 519 -6.23 2.63 -16.79
C MET A 519 -7.28 1.61 -16.33
N ARG A 520 -7.22 0.38 -16.86
CA ARG A 520 -8.10 -0.71 -16.43
C ARG A 520 -7.89 -1.08 -14.97
N GLN A 521 -6.63 -1.28 -14.57
CA GLN A 521 -6.28 -1.64 -13.18
C GLN A 521 -6.68 -0.55 -12.18
N MET A 522 -6.50 0.71 -12.55
CA MET A 522 -6.90 1.85 -11.72
C MET A 522 -8.42 1.90 -11.51
N LYS A 523 -9.20 1.60 -12.55
CA LYS A 523 -10.65 1.51 -12.47
C LYS A 523 -11.11 0.37 -11.57
N GLU A 524 -10.54 -0.83 -11.73
CA GLU A 524 -10.85 -2.00 -10.90
C GLU A 524 -10.59 -1.73 -9.42
N LYS A 525 -9.47 -1.06 -9.10
CA LYS A 525 -9.15 -0.67 -7.73
C LYS A 525 -10.18 0.31 -7.15
N MET A 526 -10.57 1.31 -7.92
CA MET A 526 -11.56 2.29 -7.47
C MET A 526 -12.92 1.65 -7.18
N ASP A 527 -13.36 0.72 -8.02
CA ASP A 527 -14.60 -0.02 -7.81
C ASP A 527 -14.55 -0.83 -6.51
N GLU A 528 -13.39 -1.43 -6.19
CA GLU A 528 -13.18 -2.13 -4.93
C GLU A 528 -13.16 -1.19 -3.71
N GLU A 529 -12.51 -0.04 -3.80
CA GLU A 529 -12.51 0.96 -2.73
C GLU A 529 -13.92 1.48 -2.44
N LEU A 530 -14.72 1.76 -3.48
CA LEU A 530 -16.12 2.15 -3.34
C LEU A 530 -16.97 1.05 -2.70
N ARG A 531 -16.73 -0.22 -3.06
CA ARG A 531 -17.42 -1.37 -2.45
C ARG A 531 -17.13 -1.45 -0.95
N LEU A 532 -15.86 -1.35 -0.57
CA LEU A 532 -15.44 -1.39 0.83
C LEU A 532 -16.07 -0.26 1.66
N GLN A 533 -16.15 0.92 1.09
CA GLN A 533 -16.78 2.07 1.75
C GLN A 533 -18.28 1.86 2.00
N ARG A 534 -19.00 1.28 1.02
CA ARG A 534 -20.42 0.96 1.17
C ARG A 534 -20.64 -0.04 2.30
N GLU A 535 -19.83 -1.10 2.35
CA GLU A 535 -19.91 -2.11 3.41
C GLU A 535 -19.64 -1.52 4.80
N GLU A 536 -18.76 -0.53 4.90
CA GLU A 536 -18.48 0.19 6.15
C GLU A 536 -19.69 1.03 6.59
N ALA A 537 -20.26 1.78 5.64
CA ALA A 537 -21.43 2.61 5.91
C ALA A 537 -22.65 1.77 6.32
N GLU A 538 -22.86 0.60 5.67
CA GLU A 538 -23.92 -0.33 6.03
C GLU A 538 -23.76 -0.86 7.47
N ARG A 539 -22.52 -1.24 7.85
CA ARG A 539 -22.26 -1.71 9.22
C ARG A 539 -22.54 -0.64 10.28
N ALA A 540 -22.10 0.59 10.01
CA ALA A 540 -22.36 1.71 10.91
C ALA A 540 -23.86 1.99 11.04
N MET A 541 -24.59 1.90 9.93
CA MET A 541 -26.04 2.07 9.89
C MET A 541 -26.78 0.96 10.66
N ASP A 542 -26.39 -0.30 10.46
CA ASP A 542 -26.96 -1.44 11.16
C ASP A 542 -26.75 -1.34 12.67
N SER A 543 -25.58 -0.86 13.09
CA SER A 543 -25.30 -0.61 14.51
C SER A 543 -26.26 0.44 15.10
N LYS A 544 -26.41 1.57 14.40
CA LYS A 544 -27.35 2.64 14.84
C LYS A 544 -28.82 2.21 14.81
N LEU A 545 -29.23 1.41 13.85
CA LEU A 545 -30.60 0.87 13.77
C LEU A 545 -30.93 -0.03 14.96
N ARG A 546 -29.97 -0.88 15.37
CA ARG A 546 -30.15 -1.73 16.57
C ARG A 546 -30.27 -0.91 17.84
N GLU A 547 -29.47 0.16 17.97
CA GLU A 547 -29.56 1.07 19.13
C GLU A 547 -30.89 1.83 19.12
N GLN A 548 -31.33 2.34 17.97
CA GLN A 548 -32.63 3.01 17.83
C GLN A 548 -33.79 2.08 18.22
N ALA A 549 -33.77 0.83 17.75
CA ALA A 549 -34.78 -0.15 18.11
C ALA A 549 -34.79 -0.42 19.62
N ALA A 550 -33.61 -0.57 20.24
CA ALA A 550 -33.49 -0.75 21.68
C ALA A 550 -33.98 0.47 22.49
N LEU A 551 -33.77 1.69 21.99
CA LEU A 551 -34.29 2.92 22.60
C LEU A 551 -35.83 3.01 22.51
N LEU A 552 -36.40 2.65 21.36
CA LEU A 552 -37.87 2.62 21.18
C LEU A 552 -38.53 1.58 22.08
N GLU A 553 -37.94 0.41 22.22
CA GLU A 553 -38.42 -0.67 23.08
C GLU A 553 -38.40 -0.28 24.57
N LYS A 554 -37.42 0.54 24.95
CA LYS A 554 -37.29 1.10 26.30
C LYS A 554 -38.12 2.36 26.56
N GLY A 555 -38.89 2.84 25.61
CA GLY A 555 -39.78 4.00 25.76
C GLY A 555 -39.11 5.38 25.57
N PHE A 556 -37.89 5.44 25.11
CA PHE A 556 -37.15 6.70 24.84
C PHE A 556 -37.42 7.23 23.42
N LYS A 557 -38.67 7.48 23.09
CA LYS A 557 -39.11 7.83 21.72
C LYS A 557 -38.39 9.06 21.14
N GLU A 558 -38.28 10.15 21.90
CA GLU A 558 -37.63 11.38 21.43
C GLU A 558 -36.15 11.16 21.09
N LYS A 559 -35.44 10.32 21.83
CA LYS A 559 -34.03 9.99 21.58
C LYS A 559 -33.87 9.08 20.36
N ALA A 560 -34.79 8.13 20.19
CA ALA A 560 -34.85 7.26 19.02
C ALA A 560 -35.21 8.04 17.74
N ASP A 561 -36.10 9.04 17.84
CA ASP A 561 -36.48 9.89 16.72
C ASP A 561 -35.32 10.81 16.31
N ARG A 562 -34.57 11.37 17.27
CA ARG A 562 -33.32 12.14 16.98
C ARG A 562 -32.29 11.27 16.28
N MET A 563 -32.07 10.06 16.78
CA MET A 563 -31.16 9.10 16.17
C MET A 563 -31.60 8.69 14.77
N GLY A 564 -32.92 8.63 14.51
CA GLY A 564 -33.48 8.44 13.18
C GLY A 564 -33.10 9.58 12.23
N GLN A 565 -33.16 10.82 12.71
CA GLN A 565 -32.73 12.00 11.92
C GLN A 565 -31.23 11.97 11.65
N GLU A 566 -30.41 11.63 12.64
CA GLU A 566 -28.95 11.46 12.48
C GLU A 566 -28.61 10.35 11.46
N MET A 567 -29.37 9.25 11.44
CA MET A 567 -29.19 8.18 10.46
C MET A 567 -29.52 8.61 9.03
N GLU A 568 -30.56 9.41 8.85
CA GLU A 568 -30.90 9.96 7.51
C GLU A 568 -29.84 10.95 7.03
N GLU A 569 -29.34 11.78 7.92
CA GLU A 569 -28.22 12.69 7.60
C GLU A 569 -26.96 11.91 7.23
N PHE A 570 -26.63 10.87 7.99
CA PHE A 570 -25.51 9.98 7.69
C PHE A 570 -25.62 9.30 6.33
N LYS A 571 -26.82 8.85 5.93
CA LYS A 571 -27.06 8.31 4.58
C LYS A 571 -26.79 9.35 3.51
N ARG A 572 -27.25 10.60 3.75
CA ARG A 572 -27.03 11.70 2.81
C ARG A 572 -25.55 12.01 2.63
N GLN A 573 -24.82 12.12 3.74
CA GLN A 573 -23.38 12.39 3.73
C GLN A 573 -22.58 11.26 3.05
N ASN A 574 -22.93 9.99 3.29
CA ASN A 574 -22.29 8.88 2.60
C ASN A 574 -22.53 8.90 1.08
N ALA A 575 -23.77 9.17 0.66
CA ALA A 575 -24.10 9.28 -0.75
C ALA A 575 -23.37 10.46 -1.43
N GLU A 576 -23.15 11.55 -0.71
CA GLU A 576 -22.39 12.70 -1.20
C GLU A 576 -20.89 12.37 -1.27
N ALA A 577 -20.33 11.74 -0.25
CA ALA A 577 -18.94 11.30 -0.23
C ALA A 577 -18.64 10.32 -1.39
N GLU A 578 -19.54 9.39 -1.65
CA GLU A 578 -19.43 8.45 -2.77
C GLU A 578 -19.44 9.19 -4.13
N ARG A 579 -20.34 10.17 -4.28
CA ARG A 579 -20.40 11.01 -5.50
C ARG A 579 -19.12 11.84 -5.69
N ASN A 580 -18.58 12.39 -4.61
CA ASN A 580 -17.36 13.20 -4.68
C ASN A 580 -16.16 12.35 -5.09
N ARG A 581 -16.01 11.14 -4.56
CA ARG A 581 -14.96 10.21 -4.98
C ARG A 581 -15.08 9.78 -6.42
N ALA A 582 -16.30 9.45 -6.86
CA ALA A 582 -16.51 9.13 -8.26
C ALA A 582 -16.08 10.27 -9.18
N LYS A 583 -16.31 11.54 -8.78
CA LYS A 583 -15.82 12.71 -9.51
C LYS A 583 -14.31 12.85 -9.47
N GLU A 584 -13.70 12.69 -8.30
CA GLU A 584 -12.25 12.75 -8.15
C GLU A 584 -11.56 11.67 -9.01
N PHE A 585 -12.11 10.47 -9.02
CA PHE A 585 -11.61 9.39 -9.86
C PHE A 585 -11.78 9.71 -11.37
N ALA A 586 -12.91 10.25 -11.77
CA ALA A 586 -13.11 10.67 -13.15
C ALA A 586 -12.08 11.72 -13.58
N VAL A 587 -11.77 12.68 -12.71
CA VAL A 587 -10.71 13.69 -12.96
C VAL A 587 -9.32 13.03 -13.02
N MET A 588 -9.05 12.05 -12.19
CA MET A 588 -7.78 11.32 -12.20
C MET A 588 -7.61 10.53 -13.51
N LEU A 589 -8.65 9.82 -13.95
CA LEU A 589 -8.66 9.12 -15.24
C LEU A 589 -8.45 10.08 -16.41
N GLU A 590 -9.15 11.22 -16.42
CA GLU A 590 -9.03 12.24 -17.45
C GLU A 590 -7.60 12.84 -17.48
N ASN A 591 -7.03 13.13 -16.32
CA ASN A 591 -5.65 13.62 -16.21
C ASN A 591 -4.63 12.59 -16.69
N SER A 592 -4.84 11.31 -16.38
CA SER A 592 -3.98 10.23 -16.85
C SER A 592 -4.03 10.07 -18.38
N ASN A 593 -5.23 10.09 -18.95
CA ASN A 593 -5.42 10.07 -20.41
C ASN A 593 -4.78 11.28 -21.10
N ARG A 594 -5.00 12.48 -20.57
CA ARG A 594 -4.42 13.70 -21.14
C ARG A 594 -2.90 13.64 -21.18
N ARG A 595 -2.26 13.17 -20.11
CA ARG A 595 -0.79 13.00 -20.07
C ARG A 595 -0.28 11.99 -21.07
N HIS A 596 -1.03 10.88 -21.23
CA HIS A 596 -0.68 9.89 -22.24
C HIS A 596 -0.81 10.49 -23.64
N GLU A 597 -1.89 11.24 -23.93
CA GLU A 597 -2.08 11.94 -25.19
C GLU A 597 -0.96 12.96 -25.45
N GLU A 598 -0.52 13.70 -24.43
CA GLU A 598 0.61 14.64 -24.52
C GLU A 598 1.93 13.89 -24.82
N SER A 599 2.19 12.78 -24.16
CA SER A 599 3.36 11.94 -24.41
C SER A 599 3.35 11.34 -25.83
N MET A 600 2.20 10.82 -26.25
CA MET A 600 2.01 10.29 -27.62
C MET A 600 2.13 11.39 -28.66
N ALA A 601 1.65 12.61 -28.38
CA ALA A 601 1.80 13.73 -29.30
C ALA A 601 3.27 14.12 -29.51
N ILE A 602 4.07 14.10 -28.44
CA ILE A 602 5.52 14.36 -28.52
C ILE A 602 6.20 13.29 -29.38
N MET A 603 5.90 12.01 -29.14
CA MET A 603 6.45 10.91 -29.94
C MET A 603 6.01 10.99 -31.41
N MET A 604 4.73 11.32 -31.67
CA MET A 604 4.23 11.54 -33.04
C MET A 604 4.89 12.75 -33.74
N GLN A 605 5.21 13.78 -32.97
CA GLN A 605 5.92 14.94 -33.51
C GLN A 605 7.36 14.55 -33.90
N GLN A 606 8.08 13.83 -33.03
CA GLN A 606 9.40 13.31 -33.32
C GLN A 606 9.38 12.38 -34.54
N HIS A 607 8.36 11.53 -34.66
CA HIS A 607 8.16 10.67 -35.82
C HIS A 607 7.94 11.49 -37.09
N ARG A 608 7.13 12.54 -37.03
CA ARG A 608 6.85 13.45 -38.17
C ARG A 608 8.10 14.22 -38.62
N GLU A 609 8.87 14.73 -37.67
CA GLU A 609 10.13 15.42 -37.94
C GLU A 609 11.16 14.48 -38.60
N GLN A 610 11.22 13.21 -38.15
CA GLN A 610 12.05 12.19 -38.81
C GLN A 610 11.57 11.86 -40.23
N MET A 611 10.25 11.75 -40.42
CA MET A 611 9.69 11.53 -41.76
C MET A 611 9.94 12.69 -42.70
N GLN A 612 9.81 13.93 -42.26
CA GLN A 612 10.16 15.10 -43.07
C GLN A 612 11.62 15.14 -43.44
N ALA A 613 12.51 14.84 -42.51
CA ALA A 613 13.95 14.76 -42.78
C ALA A 613 14.32 13.65 -43.79
N ILE A 614 13.52 12.57 -43.84
CA ILE A 614 13.67 11.50 -44.85
C ILE A 614 13.13 11.98 -46.21
N GLN A 615 12.00 12.67 -46.25
CA GLN A 615 11.42 13.21 -47.48
C GLN A 615 12.29 14.30 -48.13
N GLU A 616 12.79 15.24 -47.37
CA GLU A 616 13.70 16.30 -47.88
C GLU A 616 14.99 15.74 -48.44
N LYS A 617 15.52 14.67 -47.86
CA LYS A 617 16.71 13.96 -48.44
C LYS A 617 16.38 13.18 -49.71
N ASN A 618 15.19 12.59 -49.80
CA ASN A 618 14.74 11.88 -51.01
C ASN A 618 14.50 12.85 -52.18
N GLU A 619 13.94 14.04 -51.88
CA GLU A 619 13.74 15.08 -52.92
C GLU A 619 15.06 15.72 -53.38
N SER A 620 16.01 15.91 -52.45
CA SER A 620 17.35 16.39 -52.82
C SER A 620 18.18 15.38 -53.62
N SER A 621 17.86 14.08 -53.50
CA SER A 621 18.53 13.03 -54.28
C SER A 621 17.84 12.75 -55.62
N SER A 622 16.56 13.10 -55.80
CA SER A 622 15.83 12.96 -57.07
C SER A 622 16.05 14.14 -58.03
N GLY A 623 16.54 15.28 -57.52
CA GLY A 623 16.84 16.48 -58.32
C GLY A 623 18.14 16.39 -59.16
N GLY A 624 18.91 15.30 -59.03
CA GLY A 624 20.20 15.11 -59.75
C GLY A 624 20.16 14.21 -60.98
N CYS A 625 19.02 13.69 -61.38
CA CYS A 625 18.92 12.74 -62.49
C CYS A 625 18.04 13.24 -63.66
N CYS A 626 18.27 14.47 -64.10
CA CYS A 626 17.88 14.94 -65.44
C CYS A 626 19.01 15.85 -65.91
N ILE A 627 19.88 15.30 -66.75
CA ILE A 627 20.50 15.92 -67.91
C ILE A 627 21.70 15.03 -68.38
N LEU A 628 21.46 14.39 -69.50
CA LEU A 628 22.41 13.74 -70.47
C LEU A 628 23.00 12.40 -70.08
#